data_d94857d9d32408cd22a8b477ef946b1f
#
_entry.id   d94857d9d32408cd22a8b477ef946b1f
#
_cell.length_a   1.000
_cell.length_b   1.000
_cell.length_c   1.000
_cell.angle_alpha   90.00
_cell.angle_beta   90.00
_cell.angle_gamma   90.00
#
_symmetry.space_group_name_H-M   'P 1'
#
loop_
_entity.id
_entity.type
_entity.pdbx_description
1 polymer ?
#
loop_
_entity_poly.entity_id
_entity_poly.type
_entity_poly.pdbx_seq_one_letter_code
_entity_poly.pdbx_strand_id
1 'polypeptide(L)'
;MYLNVLDLLFQCLKMKIKYLFYLLLFSTWFVAATVVAENLDDIGAAKPIDHIVVVVNGECITRQELDEVLNLSIKQLQKQGIEPPPRDVLEDQVMEREILTRVQVQLAHEIGMEVADVELEKALNRIANANKMNKEEFFELLGKEGISYDKFREEIRNEMLLVRLKDRQVINKIRISESEIDNFLYNQEQSSANLDEYHLSHIMIRIPDLASPERIEEKRKRAEEALAKLKNGNDFAQVAAEFSDAADALEGGKLGWRPAAQLPTKFSKELKSTPQNEFT
;
A
#
# COMPACT_ATOMS: atom_id res chain seq x y z
N MET A 1 20.27 66.19 51.99
CA MET A 1 20.84 65.72 50.73
C MET A 1 20.31 64.31 50.37
N TYR A 2 19.04 64.01 50.74
CA TYR A 2 18.41 62.71 50.49
C TYR A 2 17.09 62.79 49.70
N LEU A 3 16.60 64.00 49.34
CA LEU A 3 15.36 64.17 48.59
C LEU A 3 15.48 64.03 47.07
N ASN A 4 16.67 64.20 46.46
CA ASN A 4 16.86 64.17 45.03
C ASN A 4 17.01 62.77 44.41
N VAL A 5 17.28 61.76 45.18
CA VAL A 5 17.43 60.40 44.67
C VAL A 5 16.11 59.67 44.52
N LEU A 6 15.14 59.99 45.36
CA LEU A 6 13.78 59.41 45.31
C LEU A 6 12.96 59.92 44.11
N ASP A 7 13.11 61.20 43.78
CA ASP A 7 12.45 61.78 42.64
C ASP A 7 13.02 61.29 41.30
N LEU A 8 14.31 61.05 41.23
CA LEU A 8 14.95 60.46 40.03
C LEU A 8 14.53 59.00 39.82
N LEU A 9 14.40 58.22 40.87
CA LEU A 9 13.89 56.86 40.83
C LEU A 9 12.41 56.80 40.40
N PHE A 10 11.60 57.75 40.85
CA PHE A 10 10.19 57.83 40.49
C PHE A 10 9.99 58.26 39.02
N GLN A 11 10.83 59.14 38.48
CA GLN A 11 10.81 59.47 37.08
C GLN A 11 11.31 58.33 36.19
N CYS A 12 12.34 57.58 36.60
CA CYS A 12 12.80 56.41 35.89
C CYS A 12 11.75 55.29 35.86
N LEU A 13 11.01 55.12 36.96
CA LEU A 13 9.95 54.12 37.07
C LEU A 13 8.74 54.47 36.19
N LYS A 14 8.34 55.77 36.15
CA LYS A 14 7.27 56.26 35.25
C LYS A 14 7.65 56.15 33.79
N MET A 15 8.89 56.31 33.41
CA MET A 15 9.37 56.15 32.04
C MET A 15 9.35 54.70 31.62
N LYS A 16 9.81 53.75 32.49
CA LYS A 16 9.76 52.30 32.22
C LYS A 16 8.32 51.79 32.07
N ILE A 17 7.39 52.27 32.89
CA ILE A 17 5.97 51.91 32.80
C ILE A 17 5.35 52.39 31.49
N LYS A 18 5.70 53.60 31.02
CA LYS A 18 5.23 54.13 29.72
C LYS A 18 5.78 53.29 28.53
N TYR A 19 7.06 52.90 28.57
CA TYR A 19 7.64 52.05 27.54
C TYR A 19 7.02 50.66 27.54
N LEU A 20 6.72 50.08 28.71
CA LEU A 20 6.04 48.78 28.83
C LEU A 20 4.61 48.82 28.27
N PHE A 21 3.93 49.95 28.44
CA PHE A 21 2.56 50.17 27.94
C PHE A 21 2.55 50.35 26.40
N TYR A 22 3.56 51.02 25.81
CA TYR A 22 3.74 51.12 24.37
C TYR A 22 4.16 49.80 23.74
N LEU A 23 4.95 49.00 24.41
CA LEU A 23 5.36 47.66 23.95
C LEU A 23 4.19 46.66 23.96
N LEU A 24 3.29 46.76 24.95
CA LEU A 24 2.05 45.97 25.02
C LEU A 24 1.03 46.39 23.96
N LEU A 25 0.89 47.71 23.66
CA LEU A 25 0.00 48.20 22.61
C LEU A 25 0.53 47.86 21.20
N PHE A 26 1.85 47.78 21.01
CA PHE A 26 2.47 47.41 19.74
C PHE A 26 2.35 45.91 19.47
N SER A 27 2.39 45.08 20.52
CA SER A 27 2.22 43.61 20.41
C SER A 27 0.78 43.21 20.04
N THR A 28 -0.23 43.97 20.52
CA THR A 28 -1.64 43.69 20.19
C THR A 28 -2.00 44.10 18.75
N TRP A 29 -1.27 45.06 18.15
CA TRP A 29 -1.50 45.44 16.75
C TRP A 29 -0.82 44.48 15.76
N PHE A 30 0.27 43.84 16.18
CA PHE A 30 0.97 42.84 15.34
C PHE A 30 0.25 41.49 15.30
N VAL A 31 -0.46 41.10 16.39
CA VAL A 31 -1.28 39.88 16.43
C VAL A 31 -2.54 39.99 15.58
N ALA A 32 -3.11 41.21 15.46
CA ALA A 32 -4.30 41.41 14.62
C ALA A 32 -4.00 41.34 13.10
N ALA A 33 -2.73 41.58 12.68
CA ALA A 33 -2.35 41.50 11.27
C ALA A 33 -2.05 40.07 10.80
N THR A 34 -1.69 39.14 11.71
CA THR A 34 -1.42 37.74 11.37
C THR A 34 -2.69 36.87 11.27
N VAL A 35 -3.75 37.23 12.02
CA VAL A 35 -5.04 36.51 11.97
C VAL A 35 -5.83 36.78 10.67
N VAL A 36 -5.56 37.90 9.98
CA VAL A 36 -6.22 38.18 8.70
C VAL A 36 -5.52 37.51 7.51
N ALA A 37 -4.24 37.11 7.67
CA ALA A 37 -3.50 36.43 6.60
C ALA A 37 -3.84 34.93 6.51
N GLU A 38 -4.27 34.29 7.60
CA GLU A 38 -4.62 32.87 7.61
C GLU A 38 -5.96 32.55 6.93
N ASN A 39 -6.82 33.54 6.74
CA ASN A 39 -8.13 33.33 6.10
C ASN A 39 -8.18 33.71 4.61
N LEU A 40 -7.04 34.11 4.01
CA LEU A 40 -6.99 34.45 2.58
C LEU A 40 -6.52 33.30 1.69
N ASP A 41 -5.91 32.28 2.27
CA ASP A 41 -5.47 31.08 1.51
C ASP A 41 -6.62 30.08 1.26
N ASP A 42 -7.78 30.26 1.93
CA ASP A 42 -8.95 29.39 1.75
C ASP A 42 -10.01 29.95 0.79
N ILE A 43 -9.75 31.11 0.17
CA ILE A 43 -10.63 31.67 -0.86
C ILE A 43 -10.07 31.30 -2.23
N GLY A 44 -10.37 30.07 -2.67
CA GLY A 44 -10.36 29.75 -4.09
C GLY A 44 -9.34 28.80 -4.64
N ALA A 45 -8.83 27.85 -3.89
CA ALA A 45 -8.39 26.62 -4.54
C ALA A 45 -9.65 25.93 -5.08
N ALA A 46 -9.99 26.23 -6.34
CA ALA A 46 -11.03 25.49 -7.05
C ALA A 46 -10.69 24.00 -6.83
N LYS A 47 -11.59 23.29 -6.12
CA LYS A 47 -11.43 21.85 -5.91
C LYS A 47 -11.23 21.27 -7.31
N PRO A 48 -10.10 20.62 -7.61
CA PRO A 48 -9.86 20.15 -8.96
C PRO A 48 -11.05 19.27 -9.35
N ILE A 49 -11.64 19.58 -10.51
CA ILE A 49 -12.73 18.77 -11.07
C ILE A 49 -12.13 17.39 -11.31
N ASP A 50 -12.80 16.37 -10.78
CA ASP A 50 -12.38 14.98 -11.00
C ASP A 50 -12.38 14.71 -12.51
N HIS A 51 -11.39 13.99 -13.01
CA HIS A 51 -11.26 13.65 -14.42
C HIS A 51 -10.93 12.18 -14.60
N ILE A 52 -11.30 11.65 -15.75
CA ILE A 52 -11.04 10.26 -16.13
C ILE A 52 -9.56 10.10 -16.45
N VAL A 53 -8.90 9.14 -15.80
CA VAL A 53 -7.50 8.77 -16.07
C VAL A 53 -7.44 7.60 -17.04
N VAL A 54 -8.31 6.59 -16.83
CA VAL A 54 -8.35 5.36 -17.63
C VAL A 54 -9.79 4.93 -17.86
N VAL A 55 -10.08 4.31 -19.00
CA VAL A 55 -11.33 3.62 -19.29
C VAL A 55 -11.07 2.14 -19.50
N VAL A 56 -11.73 1.27 -18.74
CA VAL A 56 -11.59 -0.18 -18.78
C VAL A 56 -12.92 -0.79 -19.22
N ASN A 57 -13.04 -1.20 -20.49
CA ASN A 57 -14.26 -1.77 -21.07
C ASN A 57 -15.54 -0.95 -20.79
N GLY A 58 -15.43 0.38 -20.78
CA GLY A 58 -16.56 1.29 -20.54
C GLY A 58 -16.70 1.76 -19.09
N GLU A 59 -16.00 1.21 -18.14
CA GLU A 59 -15.90 1.72 -16.76
C GLU A 59 -14.72 2.69 -16.65
N CYS A 60 -14.95 3.82 -15.97
CA CYS A 60 -13.93 4.85 -15.80
C CYS A 60 -13.19 4.68 -14.46
N ILE A 61 -11.88 4.90 -14.48
CA ILE A 61 -11.10 5.16 -13.27
C ILE A 61 -10.82 6.65 -13.25
N THR A 62 -11.24 7.31 -12.19
CA THR A 62 -11.06 8.76 -12.04
C THR A 62 -9.74 9.07 -11.30
N ARG A 63 -9.29 10.31 -11.44
CA ARG A 63 -8.11 10.80 -10.72
C ARG A 63 -8.29 10.69 -9.21
N GLN A 64 -9.49 11.04 -8.72
CA GLN A 64 -9.78 10.97 -7.30
C GLN A 64 -9.71 9.54 -6.79
N GLU A 65 -10.30 8.57 -7.50
CA GLU A 65 -10.20 7.15 -7.14
C GLU A 65 -8.75 6.67 -7.08
N LEU A 66 -7.95 6.99 -8.11
CA LEU A 66 -6.55 6.61 -8.17
C LEU A 66 -5.74 7.22 -7.02
N ASP A 67 -5.94 8.51 -6.73
CA ASP A 67 -5.27 9.19 -5.62
C ASP A 67 -5.66 8.62 -4.25
N GLU A 68 -6.91 8.20 -4.06
CA GLU A 68 -7.34 7.54 -2.82
C GLU A 68 -6.59 6.21 -2.62
N VAL A 69 -6.54 5.35 -3.62
CA VAL A 69 -5.82 4.07 -3.56
C VAL A 69 -4.31 4.28 -3.39
N LEU A 70 -3.74 5.25 -4.10
CA LEU A 70 -2.33 5.62 -4.00
C LEU A 70 -1.97 6.05 -2.57
N ASN A 71 -2.78 6.92 -1.97
CA ASN A 71 -2.56 7.39 -0.61
C ASN A 71 -2.70 6.27 0.43
N LEU A 72 -3.63 5.33 0.24
CA LEU A 72 -3.76 4.14 1.08
C LEU A 72 -2.52 3.24 0.96
N SER A 73 -2.03 3.02 -0.26
CA SER A 73 -0.81 2.23 -0.52
C SER A 73 0.42 2.86 0.14
N ILE A 74 0.60 4.18 0.04
CA ILE A 74 1.68 4.91 0.72
C ILE A 74 1.61 4.71 2.24
N LYS A 75 0.42 4.89 2.83
CA LYS A 75 0.21 4.70 4.28
C LYS A 75 0.52 3.26 4.71
N GLN A 76 0.14 2.28 3.89
CA GLN A 76 0.40 0.87 4.17
C GLN A 76 1.90 0.56 4.16
N LEU A 77 2.64 1.03 3.14
CA LEU A 77 4.10 0.90 3.08
C LEU A 77 4.78 1.53 4.29
N GLN A 78 4.39 2.76 4.64
CA GLN A 78 4.91 3.46 5.81
C GLN A 78 4.62 2.74 7.13
N LYS A 79 3.41 2.17 7.31
CA LYS A 79 3.07 1.36 8.50
C LYS A 79 3.95 0.10 8.60
N GLN A 80 4.42 -0.43 7.47
CA GLN A 80 5.34 -1.58 7.42
C GLN A 80 6.82 -1.19 7.54
N GLY A 81 7.12 0.11 7.63
CA GLY A 81 8.49 0.62 7.65
C GLY A 81 9.19 0.57 6.30
N ILE A 82 8.44 0.41 5.21
CA ILE A 82 8.93 0.40 3.84
C ILE A 82 8.84 1.83 3.30
N GLU A 83 9.95 2.36 2.78
CA GLU A 83 9.94 3.66 2.11
C GLU A 83 9.22 3.54 0.77
N PRO A 84 8.18 4.36 0.51
CA PRO A 84 7.48 4.31 -0.76
C PRO A 84 8.40 4.62 -1.93
N PRO A 85 8.26 3.93 -3.08
CA PRO A 85 8.98 4.28 -4.29
C PRO A 85 8.59 5.70 -4.79
N PRO A 86 9.31 6.26 -5.77
CA PRO A 86 8.90 7.51 -6.43
C PRO A 86 7.42 7.49 -6.81
N ARG A 87 6.74 8.63 -6.64
CA ARG A 87 5.28 8.71 -6.76
C ARG A 87 4.78 8.25 -8.14
N ASP A 88 5.48 8.58 -9.21
CA ASP A 88 5.18 8.18 -10.58
C ASP A 88 5.24 6.65 -10.75
N VAL A 89 6.26 6.01 -10.21
CA VAL A 89 6.41 4.54 -10.24
C VAL A 89 5.29 3.85 -9.46
N LEU A 90 4.99 4.36 -8.26
CA LEU A 90 3.91 3.80 -7.44
C LEU A 90 2.54 4.01 -8.10
N GLU A 91 2.33 5.17 -8.74
CA GLU A 91 1.10 5.48 -9.47
C GLU A 91 0.87 4.52 -10.63
N ASP A 92 1.90 4.23 -11.42
CA ASP A 92 1.81 3.27 -12.53
C ASP A 92 1.47 1.86 -12.01
N GLN A 93 2.08 1.42 -10.93
CA GLN A 93 1.80 0.11 -10.32
C GLN A 93 0.38 0.01 -9.77
N VAL A 94 -0.09 1.05 -9.07
CA VAL A 94 -1.45 1.11 -8.52
C VAL A 94 -2.46 1.13 -9.67
N MET A 95 -2.21 1.92 -10.72
CA MET A 95 -3.08 1.99 -11.90
C MET A 95 -3.18 0.64 -12.61
N GLU A 96 -2.06 -0.04 -12.85
CA GLU A 96 -2.05 -1.37 -13.48
C GLU A 96 -2.85 -2.39 -12.64
N ARG A 97 -2.70 -2.35 -11.31
CA ARG A 97 -3.47 -3.20 -10.39
C ARG A 97 -4.97 -2.91 -10.49
N GLU A 98 -5.36 -1.63 -10.46
CA GLU A 98 -6.77 -1.25 -10.55
C GLU A 98 -7.40 -1.69 -11.88
N ILE A 99 -6.68 -1.52 -13.00
CA ILE A 99 -7.12 -2.01 -14.31
C ILE A 99 -7.34 -3.52 -14.28
N LEU A 100 -6.36 -4.29 -13.77
CA LEU A 100 -6.46 -5.75 -13.69
C LEU A 100 -7.63 -6.19 -12.80
N THR A 101 -7.82 -5.54 -11.65
CA THR A 101 -8.93 -5.81 -10.75
C THR A 101 -10.27 -5.60 -11.46
N ARG A 102 -10.45 -4.47 -12.15
CA ARG A 102 -11.70 -4.18 -12.89
C ARG A 102 -11.96 -5.19 -13.99
N VAL A 103 -10.96 -5.51 -14.81
CA VAL A 103 -11.10 -6.53 -15.87
C VAL A 103 -11.53 -7.88 -15.30
N GLN A 104 -10.95 -8.29 -14.18
CA GLN A 104 -11.28 -9.57 -13.55
C GLN A 104 -12.69 -9.55 -12.93
N VAL A 105 -13.09 -8.46 -12.29
CA VAL A 105 -14.46 -8.30 -11.74
C VAL A 105 -15.48 -8.32 -12.87
N GLN A 106 -15.24 -7.61 -13.97
CA GLN A 106 -16.10 -7.62 -15.16
C GLN A 106 -16.22 -9.03 -15.72
N LEU A 107 -15.10 -9.75 -15.88
CA LEU A 107 -15.12 -11.15 -16.34
C LEU A 107 -15.95 -12.04 -15.39
N ALA A 108 -15.83 -11.85 -14.08
CA ALA A 108 -16.61 -12.61 -13.11
C ALA A 108 -18.11 -12.39 -13.32
N HIS A 109 -18.53 -11.14 -13.52
CA HIS A 109 -19.93 -10.79 -13.82
C HIS A 109 -20.40 -11.33 -15.17
N GLU A 110 -19.58 -11.24 -16.23
CA GLU A 110 -19.90 -11.77 -17.55
C GLU A 110 -20.18 -13.27 -17.54
N ILE A 111 -19.46 -14.02 -16.70
CA ILE A 111 -19.68 -15.48 -16.55
C ILE A 111 -20.70 -15.83 -15.46
N GLY A 112 -21.50 -14.83 -15.02
CA GLY A 112 -22.62 -14.99 -14.09
C GLY A 112 -22.22 -15.28 -12.65
N MET A 113 -21.05 -14.80 -12.20
CA MET A 113 -20.67 -14.88 -10.80
C MET A 113 -21.21 -13.69 -10.02
N GLU A 114 -21.78 -13.98 -8.85
CA GLU A 114 -22.30 -12.98 -7.93
C GLU A 114 -21.98 -13.38 -6.49
N VAL A 115 -21.89 -12.39 -5.62
CA VAL A 115 -21.76 -12.58 -4.17
C VAL A 115 -23.08 -12.15 -3.52
N ALA A 116 -23.79 -13.13 -2.93
CA ALA A 116 -25.01 -12.83 -2.22
C ALA A 116 -24.76 -11.96 -0.99
N ASP A 117 -25.68 -11.01 -0.70
CA ASP A 117 -25.54 -10.12 0.45
C ASP A 117 -25.36 -10.85 1.78
N VAL A 118 -26.02 -12.00 1.96
CA VAL A 118 -25.88 -12.83 3.16
C VAL A 118 -24.44 -13.33 3.35
N GLU A 119 -23.75 -13.67 2.27
CA GLU A 119 -22.37 -14.14 2.31
C GLU A 119 -21.42 -12.99 2.59
N LEU A 120 -21.67 -11.84 1.95
CA LEU A 120 -20.90 -10.61 2.19
C LEU A 120 -21.02 -10.17 3.66
N GLU A 121 -22.22 -10.16 4.24
CA GLU A 121 -22.43 -9.83 5.64
C GLU A 121 -21.68 -10.80 6.58
N LYS A 122 -21.66 -12.09 6.25
CA LYS A 122 -20.84 -13.06 7.01
C LYS A 122 -19.36 -12.78 6.91
N ALA A 123 -18.87 -12.34 5.75
CA ALA A 123 -17.46 -11.97 5.56
C ALA A 123 -17.11 -10.73 6.37
N LEU A 124 -17.93 -9.67 6.32
CA LEU A 124 -17.77 -8.44 7.09
C LEU A 124 -17.74 -8.71 8.60
N ASN A 125 -18.65 -9.55 9.09
CA ASN A 125 -18.67 -9.94 10.51
C ASN A 125 -17.40 -10.72 10.90
N ARG A 126 -16.88 -11.60 10.03
CA ARG A 126 -15.62 -12.30 10.29
C ARG A 126 -14.44 -11.33 10.37
N ILE A 127 -14.40 -10.31 9.50
CA ILE A 127 -13.36 -9.28 9.51
C ILE A 127 -13.42 -8.48 10.83
N ALA A 128 -14.60 -8.01 11.23
CA ALA A 128 -14.78 -7.31 12.50
C ALA A 128 -14.34 -8.17 13.70
N ASN A 129 -14.77 -9.43 13.77
CA ASN A 129 -14.40 -10.36 14.83
C ASN A 129 -12.89 -10.66 14.87
N ALA A 130 -12.23 -10.78 13.71
CA ALA A 130 -10.78 -10.96 13.63
C ALA A 130 -10.02 -9.76 14.21
N ASN A 131 -10.61 -8.56 14.11
CA ASN A 131 -10.12 -7.33 14.75
C ASN A 131 -10.58 -7.17 16.22
N LYS A 132 -11.26 -8.19 16.81
CA LYS A 132 -11.80 -8.17 18.17
C LYS A 132 -12.83 -7.06 18.42
N MET A 133 -13.57 -6.71 17.39
CA MET A 133 -14.60 -5.66 17.37
C MET A 133 -15.96 -6.26 16.98
N ASN A 134 -17.05 -5.64 17.43
CA ASN A 134 -18.34 -5.87 16.82
C ASN A 134 -18.43 -5.07 15.49
N LYS A 135 -19.53 -5.31 14.74
CA LYS A 135 -19.71 -4.70 13.41
C LYS A 135 -19.78 -3.16 13.49
N GLU A 136 -20.49 -2.65 14.49
CA GLU A 136 -20.71 -1.22 14.72
C GLU A 136 -19.40 -0.52 15.05
N GLU A 137 -18.63 -1.06 15.99
CA GLU A 137 -17.30 -0.56 16.37
C GLU A 137 -16.33 -0.55 15.20
N PHE A 138 -16.39 -1.60 14.38
CA PHE A 138 -15.54 -1.69 13.20
C PHE A 138 -15.88 -0.62 12.16
N PHE A 139 -17.16 -0.33 11.96
CA PHE A 139 -17.60 0.72 11.04
C PHE A 139 -17.27 2.12 11.52
N GLU A 140 -17.37 2.37 12.83
CA GLU A 140 -16.91 3.63 13.42
C GLU A 140 -15.40 3.83 13.21
N LEU A 141 -14.61 2.75 13.31
CA LEU A 141 -13.18 2.79 13.05
C LEU A 141 -12.87 3.16 11.60
N LEU A 142 -13.53 2.50 10.62
CA LEU A 142 -13.40 2.82 9.20
C LEU A 142 -13.72 4.29 8.94
N GLY A 143 -14.81 4.81 9.52
CA GLY A 143 -15.20 6.21 9.40
C GLY A 143 -14.15 7.18 9.96
N LYS A 144 -13.50 6.84 11.08
CA LYS A 144 -12.39 7.62 11.65
C LYS A 144 -11.14 7.61 10.76
N GLU A 145 -10.91 6.54 10.04
CA GLU A 145 -9.83 6.43 9.05
C GLU A 145 -10.18 7.06 7.70
N GLY A 146 -11.40 7.59 7.54
CA GLY A 146 -11.87 8.24 6.32
C GLY A 146 -12.36 7.26 5.24
N ILE A 147 -12.61 5.99 5.60
CA ILE A 147 -13.08 4.95 4.68
C ILE A 147 -14.61 4.87 4.76
N SER A 148 -15.28 5.05 3.61
CA SER A 148 -16.72 4.87 3.51
C SER A 148 -17.09 3.39 3.68
N TYR A 149 -18.12 3.11 4.49
CA TYR A 149 -18.64 1.76 4.66
C TYR A 149 -19.07 1.13 3.34
N ASP A 150 -19.76 1.88 2.49
CA ASP A 150 -20.25 1.36 1.20
C ASP A 150 -19.08 1.01 0.28
N LYS A 151 -18.03 1.84 0.22
CA LYS A 151 -16.82 1.53 -0.52
C LYS A 151 -16.14 0.26 0.01
N PHE A 152 -15.94 0.17 1.32
CA PHE A 152 -15.36 -1.02 1.95
C PHE A 152 -16.17 -2.28 1.67
N ARG A 153 -17.49 -2.19 1.72
CA ARG A 153 -18.41 -3.29 1.42
C ARG A 153 -18.26 -3.77 -0.02
N GLU A 154 -18.16 -2.86 -0.98
CA GLU A 154 -17.94 -3.21 -2.39
C GLU A 154 -16.53 -3.77 -2.64
N GLU A 155 -15.50 -3.26 -1.99
CA GLU A 155 -14.14 -3.82 -2.05
C GLU A 155 -14.13 -5.29 -1.59
N ILE A 156 -14.75 -5.61 -0.44
CA ILE A 156 -14.86 -6.99 0.05
C ILE A 156 -15.67 -7.86 -0.92
N ARG A 157 -16.74 -7.33 -1.52
CA ARG A 157 -17.51 -8.05 -2.55
C ARG A 157 -16.64 -8.39 -3.76
N ASN A 158 -15.89 -7.42 -4.26
CA ASN A 158 -14.99 -7.59 -5.39
C ASN A 158 -13.88 -8.60 -5.07
N GLU A 159 -13.28 -8.54 -3.89
CA GLU A 159 -12.28 -9.51 -3.45
C GLU A 159 -12.86 -10.95 -3.40
N MET A 160 -14.07 -11.11 -2.86
CA MET A 160 -14.76 -12.41 -2.87
C MET A 160 -15.03 -12.90 -4.31
N LEU A 161 -15.40 -12.02 -5.24
CA LEU A 161 -15.55 -12.35 -6.66
C LEU A 161 -14.23 -12.80 -7.29
N LEU A 162 -13.13 -12.10 -7.02
CA LEU A 162 -11.81 -12.44 -7.54
C LEU A 162 -11.33 -13.81 -7.03
N VAL A 163 -11.55 -14.12 -5.77
CA VAL A 163 -11.25 -15.44 -5.20
C VAL A 163 -12.06 -16.52 -5.93
N ARG A 164 -13.36 -16.34 -6.12
CA ARG A 164 -14.22 -17.28 -6.85
C ARG A 164 -13.80 -17.44 -8.31
N LEU A 165 -13.44 -16.34 -8.97
CA LEU A 165 -12.97 -16.36 -10.34
C LEU A 165 -11.70 -17.20 -10.45
N LYS A 166 -10.73 -16.96 -9.56
CA LYS A 166 -9.48 -17.72 -9.47
C LYS A 166 -9.75 -19.21 -9.24
N ASP A 167 -10.62 -19.55 -8.29
CA ASP A 167 -10.96 -20.93 -8.00
C ASP A 167 -11.56 -21.61 -9.23
N ARG A 168 -12.52 -20.95 -9.90
CA ARG A 168 -13.19 -21.53 -11.09
C ARG A 168 -12.26 -21.61 -12.30
N GLN A 169 -11.47 -20.58 -12.57
CA GLN A 169 -10.68 -20.49 -13.80
C GLN A 169 -9.31 -21.15 -13.70
N VAL A 170 -8.77 -21.30 -12.51
CA VAL A 170 -7.42 -21.86 -12.28
C VAL A 170 -7.51 -23.13 -11.44
N ILE A 171 -7.89 -23.01 -10.17
CA ILE A 171 -7.78 -24.11 -9.20
C ILE A 171 -8.59 -25.34 -9.64
N ASN A 172 -9.85 -25.16 -10.02
CA ASN A 172 -10.73 -26.26 -10.44
C ASN A 172 -10.34 -26.88 -11.80
N LYS A 173 -9.43 -26.26 -12.55
CA LYS A 173 -8.90 -26.83 -13.81
C LYS A 173 -7.61 -27.63 -13.61
N ILE A 174 -6.98 -27.49 -12.46
CA ILE A 174 -5.79 -28.28 -12.14
C ILE A 174 -6.20 -29.74 -11.98
N ARG A 175 -5.57 -30.62 -12.74
CA ARG A 175 -5.73 -32.06 -12.65
C ARG A 175 -4.42 -32.63 -12.17
N ILE A 176 -4.42 -33.23 -11.00
CA ILE A 176 -3.26 -33.93 -10.43
C ILE A 176 -3.50 -35.39 -10.65
N SER A 177 -2.58 -36.06 -11.33
CA SER A 177 -2.61 -37.54 -11.55
C SER A 177 -2.13 -38.28 -10.32
N GLU A 178 -2.57 -39.55 -10.15
CA GLU A 178 -2.07 -40.43 -9.09
C GLU A 178 -0.54 -40.58 -9.15
N SER A 179 0.02 -40.64 -10.35
CA SER A 179 1.48 -40.73 -10.52
C SER A 179 2.22 -39.48 -10.08
N GLU A 180 1.60 -38.26 -10.17
CA GLU A 180 2.17 -37.03 -9.62
C GLU A 180 2.12 -37.03 -8.09
N ILE A 181 1.03 -37.57 -7.52
CA ILE A 181 0.91 -37.74 -6.07
C ILE A 181 1.96 -38.75 -5.57
N ASP A 182 2.07 -39.90 -6.21
CA ASP A 182 3.06 -40.93 -5.84
C ASP A 182 4.50 -40.42 -5.96
N ASN A 183 4.81 -39.68 -7.04
CA ASN A 183 6.11 -39.03 -7.21
C ASN A 183 6.38 -37.99 -6.15
N PHE A 184 5.38 -37.18 -5.78
CA PHE A 184 5.50 -36.18 -4.72
C PHE A 184 5.78 -36.86 -3.37
N LEU A 185 5.01 -37.91 -3.02
CA LEU A 185 5.19 -38.67 -1.77
C LEU A 185 6.54 -39.32 -1.73
N TYR A 186 6.98 -39.99 -2.81
CA TYR A 186 8.30 -40.60 -2.91
C TYR A 186 9.43 -39.60 -2.72
N ASN A 187 9.32 -38.43 -3.38
CA ASN A 187 10.29 -37.35 -3.22
C ASN A 187 10.25 -36.73 -1.80
N GLN A 188 9.09 -36.66 -1.18
CA GLN A 188 8.93 -36.20 0.18
C GLN A 188 9.56 -37.17 1.19
N GLU A 189 9.38 -38.47 1.03
CA GLU A 189 10.02 -39.51 1.86
C GLU A 189 11.54 -39.46 1.74
N GLN A 190 12.08 -39.27 0.52
CA GLN A 190 13.49 -39.03 0.27
C GLN A 190 13.99 -37.69 0.84
N SER A 191 13.13 -36.69 0.88
CA SER A 191 13.41 -35.33 1.40
C SER A 191 13.10 -35.21 2.88
N SER A 192 12.49 -36.21 3.53
CA SER A 192 12.16 -36.18 4.97
C SER A 192 13.39 -36.08 5.88
N ALA A 193 14.60 -36.12 5.31
CA ALA A 193 15.83 -35.71 5.97
C ALA A 193 16.01 -34.17 6.01
N ASN A 194 15.22 -33.39 5.25
CA ASN A 194 15.31 -31.93 5.18
C ASN A 194 13.95 -31.32 5.51
N LEU A 195 13.66 -31.16 6.78
CA LEU A 195 12.54 -30.34 7.31
C LEU A 195 12.83 -28.84 7.17
N ASP A 196 13.65 -28.46 6.21
CA ASP A 196 14.03 -27.05 6.02
C ASP A 196 12.83 -26.23 5.60
N GLU A 197 12.53 -25.20 6.38
CA GLU A 197 11.58 -24.15 6.05
C GLU A 197 12.35 -22.88 5.73
N TYR A 198 11.94 -22.21 4.68
CA TYR A 198 12.53 -20.95 4.25
C TYR A 198 11.56 -19.80 4.47
N HIS A 199 12.03 -18.74 5.10
CA HIS A 199 11.31 -17.47 5.13
C HIS A 199 11.70 -16.66 3.90
N LEU A 200 10.78 -16.50 2.95
CA LEU A 200 11.09 -15.99 1.63
C LEU A 200 10.39 -14.67 1.35
N SER A 201 11.07 -13.88 0.53
CA SER A 201 10.49 -12.77 -0.21
C SER A 201 10.89 -12.90 -1.68
N HIS A 202 10.08 -12.34 -2.59
CA HIS A 202 10.39 -12.39 -4.01
C HIS A 202 10.14 -11.06 -4.73
N ILE A 203 10.82 -10.89 -5.85
CA ILE A 203 10.55 -9.83 -6.82
C ILE A 203 10.21 -10.53 -8.14
N MET A 204 9.00 -10.31 -8.64
CA MET A 204 8.52 -10.92 -9.87
C MET A 204 8.42 -9.85 -10.96
N ILE A 205 9.07 -10.10 -12.09
CA ILE A 205 8.92 -9.29 -13.29
C ILE A 205 8.10 -10.11 -14.30
N ARG A 206 6.89 -9.66 -14.61
CA ARG A 206 5.98 -10.37 -15.51
C ARG A 206 6.30 -10.06 -16.96
N ILE A 207 6.41 -11.09 -17.76
CA ILE A 207 6.46 -11.00 -19.22
C ILE A 207 5.09 -11.40 -19.75
N PRO A 208 4.36 -10.53 -20.47
CA PRO A 208 3.08 -10.89 -21.09
C PRO A 208 3.22 -12.06 -22.07
N ASP A 209 2.17 -12.87 -22.17
CA ASP A 209 2.09 -13.88 -23.23
C ASP A 209 2.16 -13.18 -24.58
N LEU A 210 2.91 -13.76 -25.53
CA LEU A 210 3.14 -13.19 -26.86
C LEU A 210 3.85 -11.82 -26.86
N ALA A 211 4.65 -11.51 -25.84
CA ALA A 211 5.46 -10.31 -25.83
C ALA A 211 6.47 -10.29 -26.99
N SER A 212 6.67 -9.10 -27.59
CA SER A 212 7.72 -8.93 -28.59
C SER A 212 9.13 -9.08 -27.99
N PRO A 213 10.15 -9.41 -28.79
CA PRO A 213 11.53 -9.49 -28.31
C PRO A 213 12.01 -8.22 -27.59
N GLU A 214 11.59 -7.06 -28.08
CA GLU A 214 11.90 -5.75 -27.49
C GLU A 214 11.28 -5.63 -26.08
N ARG A 215 10.04 -6.09 -25.92
CA ARG A 215 9.34 -6.08 -24.61
C ARG A 215 9.97 -7.04 -23.62
N ILE A 216 10.41 -8.21 -24.09
CA ILE A 216 11.16 -9.18 -23.26
C ILE A 216 12.47 -8.55 -22.78
N GLU A 217 13.19 -7.88 -23.68
CA GLU A 217 14.45 -7.22 -23.35
C GLU A 217 14.26 -6.06 -22.36
N GLU A 218 13.20 -5.29 -22.52
CA GLU A 218 12.83 -4.23 -21.57
C GLU A 218 12.58 -4.81 -20.15
N LYS A 219 11.78 -5.89 -20.07
CA LYS A 219 11.50 -6.55 -18.79
C LYS A 219 12.75 -7.19 -18.18
N ARG A 220 13.66 -7.71 -19.01
CA ARG A 220 14.96 -8.21 -18.56
C ARG A 220 15.81 -7.11 -17.95
N LYS A 221 15.93 -5.95 -18.61
CA LYS A 221 16.65 -4.79 -18.09
C LYS A 221 16.08 -4.33 -16.74
N ARG A 222 14.75 -4.28 -16.61
CA ARG A 222 14.10 -3.95 -15.35
C ARG A 222 14.48 -4.93 -14.22
N ALA A 223 14.58 -6.22 -14.52
CA ALA A 223 15.02 -7.23 -13.55
C ALA A 223 16.51 -7.03 -13.17
N GLU A 224 17.37 -6.72 -14.16
CA GLU A 224 18.79 -6.42 -13.93
C GLU A 224 18.99 -5.16 -13.09
N GLU A 225 18.17 -4.13 -13.29
CA GLU A 225 18.17 -2.90 -12.48
C GLU A 225 17.76 -3.19 -11.03
N ALA A 226 16.71 -3.97 -10.80
CA ALA A 226 16.32 -4.42 -9.47
C ALA A 226 17.46 -5.16 -8.77
N LEU A 227 18.09 -6.11 -9.47
CA LEU A 227 19.22 -6.86 -8.96
C LEU A 227 20.42 -5.95 -8.64
N ALA A 228 20.68 -4.95 -9.49
CA ALA A 228 21.77 -3.99 -9.25
C ALA A 228 21.50 -3.14 -7.99
N LYS A 229 20.26 -2.71 -7.77
CA LYS A 229 19.89 -2.00 -6.54
C LYS A 229 20.12 -2.86 -5.30
N LEU A 230 19.70 -4.14 -5.32
CA LEU A 230 19.95 -5.07 -4.21
C LEU A 230 21.44 -5.26 -3.95
N LYS A 231 22.27 -5.44 -4.99
CA LYS A 231 23.72 -5.54 -4.87
C LYS A 231 24.38 -4.29 -4.32
N ASN A 232 23.76 -3.12 -4.51
CA ASN A 232 24.20 -1.86 -3.94
C ASN A 232 23.74 -1.65 -2.48
N GLY A 233 23.06 -2.64 -1.88
CA GLY A 233 22.63 -2.61 -0.49
C GLY A 233 21.30 -1.92 -0.23
N ASN A 234 20.49 -1.68 -1.27
CA ASN A 234 19.13 -1.18 -1.08
C ASN A 234 18.27 -2.25 -0.37
N ASP A 235 17.33 -1.78 0.43
CA ASP A 235 16.39 -2.67 1.15
C ASP A 235 15.55 -3.49 0.19
N PHE A 236 15.42 -4.80 0.47
CA PHE A 236 14.71 -5.73 -0.42
C PHE A 236 13.23 -5.35 -0.58
N ALA A 237 12.58 -4.95 0.52
CA ALA A 237 11.16 -4.61 0.48
C ALA A 237 10.91 -3.31 -0.33
N GLN A 238 11.84 -2.35 -0.29
CA GLN A 238 11.78 -1.16 -1.13
C GLN A 238 11.94 -1.51 -2.61
N VAL A 239 12.92 -2.35 -2.95
CA VAL A 239 13.13 -2.78 -4.34
C VAL A 239 11.94 -3.63 -4.83
N ALA A 240 11.35 -4.47 -3.99
CA ALA A 240 10.13 -5.20 -4.32
C ALA A 240 8.95 -4.25 -4.60
N ALA A 241 8.75 -3.25 -3.75
CA ALA A 241 7.70 -2.25 -3.93
C ALA A 241 7.88 -1.41 -5.19
N GLU A 242 9.12 -1.21 -5.66
CA GLU A 242 9.43 -0.41 -6.86
C GLU A 242 9.38 -1.23 -8.16
N PHE A 243 9.85 -2.48 -8.13
CA PHE A 243 10.09 -3.26 -9.34
C PHE A 243 9.17 -4.46 -9.53
N SER A 244 8.56 -5.00 -8.48
CA SER A 244 7.79 -6.24 -8.58
C SER A 244 6.41 -6.03 -9.19
N ASP A 245 6.05 -6.92 -10.12
CA ASP A 245 4.70 -7.01 -10.70
C ASP A 245 3.82 -8.03 -9.90
N ALA A 246 4.30 -8.51 -8.74
CA ALA A 246 3.56 -9.42 -7.87
C ALA A 246 2.48 -8.69 -7.07
N ALA A 247 1.43 -9.39 -6.68
CA ALA A 247 0.35 -8.81 -5.87
C ALA A 247 0.84 -8.33 -4.49
N ASP A 248 1.86 -8.98 -3.95
CA ASP A 248 2.51 -8.70 -2.67
C ASP A 248 3.68 -7.71 -2.76
N ALA A 249 3.90 -7.08 -3.93
CA ALA A 249 4.95 -6.10 -4.15
C ALA A 249 4.94 -4.98 -3.08
N LEU A 250 3.76 -4.39 -2.83
CA LEU A 250 3.55 -3.33 -1.83
C LEU A 250 3.59 -3.83 -0.37
N GLU A 251 3.73 -5.14 -0.17
CA GLU A 251 3.98 -5.78 1.12
C GLU A 251 5.45 -6.18 1.27
N GLY A 252 6.31 -5.70 0.36
CA GLY A 252 7.73 -6.01 0.32
C GLY A 252 8.04 -7.37 -0.30
N GLY A 253 7.13 -7.92 -1.11
CA GLY A 253 7.29 -9.21 -1.80
C GLY A 253 7.33 -10.41 -0.86
N LYS A 254 6.72 -10.34 0.34
CA LYS A 254 6.81 -11.37 1.39
C LYS A 254 5.97 -12.59 1.06
N LEU A 255 6.62 -13.74 0.86
CA LEU A 255 5.96 -15.05 0.75
C LEU A 255 5.77 -15.76 2.11
N GLY A 256 6.48 -15.30 3.16
CA GLY A 256 6.49 -15.92 4.47
C GLY A 256 7.23 -17.28 4.52
N TRP A 257 6.96 -18.06 5.56
CA TRP A 257 7.55 -19.39 5.74
C TRP A 257 6.99 -20.39 4.74
N ARG A 258 7.89 -21.07 4.03
CA ARG A 258 7.56 -22.08 3.05
C ARG A 258 8.43 -23.32 3.26
N PRO A 259 7.83 -24.52 3.42
CA PRO A 259 8.59 -25.78 3.39
C PRO A 259 9.31 -25.96 2.05
N ALA A 260 10.53 -26.44 2.08
CA ALA A 260 11.33 -26.71 0.87
C ALA A 260 10.58 -27.57 -0.16
N ALA A 261 9.76 -28.50 0.29
CA ALA A 261 8.95 -29.38 -0.54
C ALA A 261 7.83 -28.66 -1.32
N GLN A 262 7.41 -27.49 -0.89
CA GLN A 262 6.38 -26.68 -1.56
C GLN A 262 6.96 -25.71 -2.59
N LEU A 263 8.28 -25.62 -2.68
CA LEU A 263 8.96 -24.74 -3.62
C LEU A 263 9.22 -25.44 -4.95
N PRO A 264 9.10 -24.75 -6.09
CA PRO A 264 9.54 -25.28 -7.37
C PRO A 264 10.99 -25.75 -7.29
N THR A 265 11.30 -26.88 -7.96
CA THR A 265 12.61 -27.52 -7.88
C THR A 265 13.79 -26.58 -8.20
N LYS A 266 13.58 -25.62 -9.12
CA LYS A 266 14.59 -24.60 -9.44
C LYS A 266 14.89 -23.73 -8.24
N PHE A 267 13.87 -23.21 -7.55
CA PHE A 267 14.05 -22.36 -6.37
C PHE A 267 14.66 -23.12 -5.20
N SER A 268 14.18 -24.32 -4.91
CA SER A 268 14.70 -25.13 -3.80
C SER A 268 16.19 -25.50 -4.01
N LYS A 269 16.64 -25.61 -5.26
CA LYS A 269 18.04 -25.87 -5.58
C LYS A 269 18.93 -24.65 -5.35
N GLU A 270 18.49 -23.48 -5.81
CA GLU A 270 19.21 -22.22 -5.63
C GLU A 270 19.26 -21.80 -4.16
N LEU A 271 18.16 -21.94 -3.43
CA LEU A 271 18.09 -21.59 -2.00
C LEU A 271 19.04 -22.38 -1.12
N LYS A 272 19.36 -23.67 -1.49
CA LYS A 272 20.36 -24.46 -0.75
C LYS A 272 21.76 -23.88 -0.84
N SER A 273 22.06 -23.15 -1.91
CA SER A 273 23.36 -22.50 -2.14
C SER A 273 23.39 -21.03 -1.73
N THR A 274 22.22 -20.44 -1.44
CA THR A 274 22.12 -19.02 -1.05
C THR A 274 22.26 -18.87 0.46
N PRO A 275 23.21 -18.08 0.96
CA PRO A 275 23.34 -17.79 2.38
C PRO A 275 22.09 -17.12 2.96
N GLN A 276 21.94 -17.22 4.29
CA GLN A 276 20.83 -16.57 4.99
C GLN A 276 20.90 -15.06 4.85
N ASN A 277 19.78 -14.40 4.58
CA ASN A 277 19.64 -12.97 4.33
C ASN A 277 20.35 -12.47 3.05
N GLU A 278 20.57 -13.38 2.10
CA GLU A 278 21.05 -13.04 0.77
C GLU A 278 19.98 -13.31 -0.29
N PHE A 279 20.22 -12.84 -1.50
CA PHE A 279 19.33 -13.01 -2.66
C PHE A 279 20.07 -13.72 -3.81
N THR A 280 19.31 -14.37 -4.68
CA THR A 280 19.83 -15.14 -5.82
C THR A 280 19.06 -14.80 -7.11
#